data_23a146d847316bafa6f71169f48e6bf6
#
_entry.id   23a146d847316bafa6f71169f48e6bf6
#
_cell.length_a   1.000
_cell.length_b   1.000
_cell.length_c   1.000
_cell.angle_alpha   90.00
_cell.angle_beta   90.00
_cell.angle_gamma   90.00
#
_symmetry.space_group_name_H-M   'P 1'
#
loop_
_entity.id
_entity.type
_entity.pdbx_description
1 polymer ?
#
loop_
_entity_poly.entity_id
_entity_poly.type
_entity_poly.pdbx_seq_one_letter_code
_entity_poly.pdbx_strand_id
1 'polypeptide(L)'
;MAKRYVKAELLAALWRLGGAKDERLPTSHGILDRALKECLEKLPKQLREGLTFGVTGVGLRCYELPDILLAAQEAMLTTEPNPTYLSSIVTINESRARQIAVSYGMSTIEAKSIGERLRTAVHSVRDAVAPRPEQLSVAK
;
A
#
# COMPACT_ATOMS: atom_id res chain seq x y z
N MET A 1 4.07 11.19 -17.36
CA MET A 1 4.88 11.93 -16.41
C MET A 1 4.30 11.94 -15.00
N ALA A 2 3.06 12.34 -14.85
CA ALA A 2 2.45 12.44 -13.52
C ALA A 2 1.85 11.14 -12.99
N LYS A 3 1.86 10.06 -13.77
CA LYS A 3 1.16 8.82 -13.41
C LYS A 3 1.64 8.22 -12.09
N ARG A 4 2.95 8.21 -11.85
CA ARG A 4 3.48 7.65 -10.60
C ARG A 4 3.07 8.50 -9.39
N TYR A 5 2.97 9.81 -9.56
CA TYR A 5 2.54 10.69 -8.47
C TYR A 5 1.05 10.55 -8.19
N VAL A 6 0.24 10.36 -9.23
CA VAL A 6 -1.20 10.08 -9.06
C VAL A 6 -1.37 8.79 -8.25
N LYS A 7 -0.65 7.74 -8.63
CA LYS A 7 -0.72 6.46 -7.92
C LYS A 7 -0.22 6.58 -6.49
N ALA A 8 0.85 7.35 -6.28
CA ALA A 8 1.39 7.59 -4.93
C ALA A 8 0.39 8.32 -4.05
N GLU A 9 -0.26 9.36 -4.57
CA GLU A 9 -1.28 10.09 -3.83
C GLU A 9 -2.46 9.19 -3.47
N LEU A 10 -2.94 8.42 -4.43
CA LEU A 10 -4.07 7.51 -4.20
C LEU A 10 -3.72 6.45 -3.17
N LEU A 11 -2.55 5.84 -3.28
CA LEU A 11 -2.13 4.82 -2.32
C LEU A 11 -2.04 5.39 -0.91
N ALA A 12 -1.42 6.55 -0.75
CA ALA A 12 -1.29 7.20 0.55
C ALA A 12 -2.65 7.58 1.13
N ALA A 13 -3.54 8.15 0.29
CA ALA A 13 -4.87 8.55 0.73
C ALA A 13 -5.72 7.36 1.16
N LEU A 14 -5.70 6.29 0.37
CA LEU A 14 -6.47 5.08 0.69
C LEU A 14 -5.97 4.43 1.97
N TRP A 15 -4.66 4.36 2.14
CA TRP A 15 -4.08 3.80 3.36
C TRP A 15 -4.51 4.60 4.58
N ARG A 16 -4.43 5.93 4.49
CA ARG A 16 -4.81 6.81 5.60
C ARG A 16 -6.29 6.69 5.93
N LEU A 17 -7.16 6.73 4.90
CA LEU A 17 -8.60 6.69 5.11
C LEU A 17 -9.09 5.31 5.55
N GLY A 18 -8.32 4.27 5.28
CA GLY A 18 -8.64 2.91 5.70
C GLY A 18 -8.49 2.65 7.19
N GLY A 19 -8.24 3.68 7.99
CA GLY A 19 -8.13 3.54 9.43
C GLY A 19 -6.73 3.22 9.93
N ALA A 20 -5.74 3.38 9.09
CA ALA A 20 -4.35 3.04 9.41
C ALA A 20 -3.56 4.23 9.97
N LYS A 21 -4.17 4.98 10.88
CA LYS A 21 -3.58 6.22 11.39
C LYS A 21 -2.15 6.04 11.90
N ASP A 22 -1.94 5.03 12.72
CA ASP A 22 -0.63 4.77 13.31
C ASP A 22 0.02 3.52 12.75
N GLU A 23 -0.54 2.98 11.69
CA GLU A 23 -0.04 1.76 11.09
C GLU A 23 0.85 2.07 9.91
N ARG A 24 2.04 1.48 9.90
CA ARG A 24 3.00 1.70 8.82
C ARG A 24 2.61 0.91 7.58
N LEU A 25 2.84 1.53 6.43
CA LEU A 25 2.67 0.88 5.14
C LEU A 25 3.85 -0.07 4.92
N PRO A 26 3.62 -1.38 4.75
CA PRO A 26 4.74 -2.31 4.54
C PRO A 26 5.33 -2.11 3.14
N THR A 27 6.66 -2.03 3.06
CA THR A 27 7.34 -1.79 1.78
C THR A 27 8.30 -2.91 1.41
N SER A 28 8.30 -4.01 2.18
CA SER A 28 9.23 -5.12 1.98
C SER A 28 8.50 -6.45 1.90
N HIS A 29 9.23 -7.49 1.51
CA HIS A 29 8.76 -8.89 1.46
C HIS A 29 7.55 -9.13 0.57
N GLY A 30 7.27 -8.20 -0.34
CA GLY A 30 6.15 -8.34 -1.27
C GLY A 30 4.77 -8.29 -0.63
N ILE A 31 4.68 -7.82 0.62
CA ILE A 31 3.40 -7.76 1.34
C ILE A 31 2.42 -6.84 0.62
N LEU A 32 2.86 -5.62 0.32
CA LEU A 32 2.00 -4.66 -0.37
C LEU A 32 1.72 -5.10 -1.80
N ASP A 33 2.71 -5.70 -2.48
CA ASP A 33 2.54 -6.25 -3.82
C ASP A 33 1.37 -7.22 -3.86
N ARG A 34 1.35 -8.17 -2.94
CA ARG A 34 0.31 -9.20 -2.88
C ARG A 34 -1.03 -8.61 -2.46
N ALA A 35 -1.02 -7.67 -1.52
CA ALA A 35 -2.25 -7.02 -1.08
C ALA A 35 -2.90 -6.25 -2.23
N LEU A 36 -2.10 -5.51 -3.01
CA LEU A 36 -2.60 -4.79 -4.17
C LEU A 36 -3.19 -5.76 -5.21
N LYS A 37 -2.54 -6.90 -5.41
CA LYS A 37 -3.06 -7.92 -6.32
C LYS A 37 -4.41 -8.46 -5.86
N GLU A 38 -4.53 -8.74 -4.57
CA GLU A 38 -5.77 -9.29 -4.01
C GLU A 38 -6.96 -8.35 -4.14
N CYS A 39 -6.75 -7.05 -3.98
CA CYS A 39 -7.85 -6.08 -4.07
C CYS A 39 -7.85 -5.28 -5.37
N LEU A 40 -7.12 -5.75 -6.38
CA LEU A 40 -6.90 -5.02 -7.63
C LEU A 40 -8.20 -4.54 -8.28
N GLU A 41 -9.20 -5.39 -8.34
CA GLU A 41 -10.48 -5.06 -8.98
C GLU A 41 -11.25 -3.95 -8.25
N LYS A 42 -10.96 -3.76 -6.97
CA LYS A 42 -11.65 -2.75 -6.14
C LYS A 42 -10.90 -1.42 -6.10
N LEU A 43 -9.67 -1.39 -6.59
CA LEU A 43 -8.89 -0.16 -6.60
C LEU A 43 -9.44 0.82 -7.63
N PRO A 44 -9.31 2.15 -7.38
CA PRO A 44 -9.74 3.12 -8.36
C PRO A 44 -8.93 2.97 -9.64
N LYS A 45 -9.56 3.32 -10.75
CA LYS A 45 -8.99 3.13 -12.08
C LYS A 45 -7.60 3.76 -12.20
N GLN A 46 -7.43 4.97 -11.69
CA GLN A 46 -6.17 5.70 -11.79
C GLN A 46 -5.03 5.02 -11.04
N LEU A 47 -5.36 4.23 -10.00
CA LEU A 47 -4.35 3.44 -9.30
C LEU A 47 -4.14 2.09 -9.97
N ARG A 48 -5.21 1.45 -10.39
CA ARG A 48 -5.19 0.10 -10.94
C ARG A 48 -4.54 0.01 -12.32
N GLU A 49 -4.83 0.97 -13.19
CA GLU A 49 -4.31 0.93 -14.56
C GLU A 49 -2.79 1.03 -14.57
N GLY A 50 -2.17 0.19 -15.36
CA GLY A 50 -0.73 0.20 -15.52
C GLY A 50 0.02 -0.58 -14.46
N LEU A 51 -0.65 -1.15 -13.47
CA LEU A 51 0.01 -2.04 -12.52
C LEU A 51 0.21 -3.40 -13.19
N THR A 52 1.45 -3.90 -13.16
CA THR A 52 1.77 -5.21 -13.72
C THR A 52 2.37 -6.07 -12.62
N PHE A 53 2.01 -7.34 -12.63
CA PHE A 53 2.43 -8.28 -11.60
C PHE A 53 3.12 -9.48 -12.23
N GLY A 54 4.12 -10.00 -11.54
CA GLY A 54 4.82 -11.19 -11.99
C GLY A 54 5.41 -11.95 -10.83
N VAL A 55 5.66 -13.23 -11.06
CA VAL A 55 6.31 -14.08 -10.05
C VAL A 55 7.82 -14.07 -10.33
N THR A 56 8.57 -13.66 -9.32
CA THR A 56 10.04 -13.60 -9.40
C THR A 56 10.65 -14.65 -8.47
N GLY A 57 11.96 -14.72 -8.43
CA GLY A 57 12.66 -15.61 -7.51
C GLY A 57 12.39 -15.32 -6.03
N VAL A 58 11.87 -14.13 -5.72
CA VAL A 58 11.51 -13.73 -4.35
C VAL A 58 10.00 -13.62 -4.16
N GLY A 59 9.21 -14.15 -5.09
CA GLY A 59 7.76 -14.20 -5.00
C GLY A 59 7.06 -13.22 -5.91
N LEU A 60 5.76 -13.02 -5.68
CA LEU A 60 4.95 -12.10 -6.47
C LEU A 60 5.38 -10.66 -6.23
N ARG A 61 5.54 -9.92 -7.31
CA ARG A 61 5.92 -8.49 -7.25
C ARG A 61 5.04 -7.67 -8.19
N CYS A 62 4.78 -6.43 -7.77
CA CYS A 62 4.19 -5.40 -8.61
C CYS A 62 5.35 -4.57 -9.14
N TYR A 63 5.56 -4.57 -10.46
CA TYR A 63 6.76 -3.97 -11.04
C TYR A 63 6.81 -2.44 -10.88
N GLU A 64 5.66 -1.79 -10.82
CA GLU A 64 5.59 -0.33 -10.69
C GLU A 64 5.67 0.16 -9.25
N LEU A 65 5.53 -0.74 -8.27
CA LEU A 65 5.45 -0.34 -6.87
C LEU A 65 6.68 0.43 -6.37
N PRO A 66 7.93 0.01 -6.69
CA PRO A 66 9.09 0.77 -6.24
C PRO A 66 9.05 2.24 -6.69
N ASP A 67 8.64 2.50 -7.93
CA ASP A 67 8.53 3.87 -8.43
C ASP A 67 7.42 4.64 -7.73
N ILE A 68 6.32 3.97 -7.43
CA ILE A 68 5.20 4.59 -6.71
C ILE A 68 5.63 4.99 -5.30
N LEU A 69 6.33 4.09 -4.61
CA LEU A 69 6.81 4.35 -3.26
C LEU A 69 7.85 5.48 -3.23
N LEU A 70 8.73 5.50 -4.21
CA LEU A 70 9.72 6.58 -4.33
C LEU A 70 9.01 7.92 -4.61
N ALA A 71 8.02 7.92 -5.50
CA ALA A 71 7.24 9.13 -5.80
C ALA A 71 6.52 9.64 -4.55
N ALA A 72 6.02 8.73 -3.72
CA ALA A 72 5.35 9.11 -2.46
C ALA A 72 6.33 9.82 -1.51
N GLN A 73 7.57 9.35 -1.42
CA GLN A 73 8.59 9.99 -0.61
C GLN A 73 8.96 11.36 -1.19
N GLU A 74 9.16 11.43 -2.50
CA GLU A 74 9.52 12.68 -3.18
C GLU A 74 8.44 13.75 -3.00
N ALA A 75 7.18 13.34 -3.00
CA ALA A 75 6.05 14.26 -2.81
C ALA A 75 5.72 14.50 -1.34
N MET A 76 6.52 13.97 -0.42
CA MET A 76 6.34 14.12 1.03
C MET A 76 5.02 13.55 1.54
N LEU A 77 4.51 12.52 0.87
CA LEU A 77 3.31 11.82 1.30
C LEU A 77 3.64 10.72 2.31
N THR A 78 4.87 10.21 2.25
CA THR A 78 5.37 9.18 3.16
C THR A 78 6.79 9.51 3.57
N THR A 79 7.23 8.89 4.66
CA THR A 79 8.63 8.98 5.09
C THR A 79 9.09 7.61 5.59
N GLU A 80 10.38 7.34 5.40
CA GLU A 80 11.01 6.13 5.92
C GLU A 80 11.51 6.42 7.34
N PRO A 81 11.00 5.71 8.36
CA PRO A 81 11.40 6.01 9.74
C PRO A 81 12.80 5.52 10.10
N ASN A 82 13.37 4.64 9.28
CA ASN A 82 14.70 4.09 9.55
C ASN A 82 15.32 3.57 8.25
N PRO A 83 16.63 3.26 8.25
CA PRO A 83 17.33 2.86 7.04
C PRO A 83 17.04 1.45 6.56
N THR A 84 16.21 0.67 7.26
CA THR A 84 15.93 -0.70 6.85
C THR A 84 14.96 -0.80 5.68
N TYR A 85 14.21 0.26 5.42
CA TYR A 85 13.25 0.31 4.30
C TYR A 85 12.18 -0.78 4.37
N LEU A 86 11.86 -1.24 5.57
CA LEU A 86 10.85 -2.29 5.75
C LEU A 86 9.43 -1.75 5.74
N SER A 87 9.26 -0.47 6.01
CA SER A 87 7.95 0.17 6.06
C SER A 87 8.09 1.68 5.91
N SER A 88 6.98 2.32 5.56
CA SER A 88 6.89 3.78 5.47
C SER A 88 5.77 4.29 6.35
N ILE A 89 5.93 5.50 6.84
CA ILE A 89 4.86 6.21 7.56
C ILE A 89 4.17 7.13 6.57
N VAL A 90 2.84 7.01 6.48
CA VAL A 90 2.04 7.94 5.68
C VAL A 90 1.88 9.22 6.50
N THR A 91 2.38 10.33 5.97
CA THR A 91 2.49 11.59 6.71
C THR A 91 1.33 12.55 6.49
N ILE A 92 0.50 12.32 5.49
CA ILE A 92 -0.65 13.19 5.24
C ILE A 92 -1.72 12.94 6.29
N ASN A 93 -2.45 14.01 6.65
CA ASN A 93 -3.55 13.87 7.59
C ASN A 93 -4.82 13.42 6.88
N GLU A 94 -5.87 13.15 7.66
CA GLU A 94 -7.14 12.67 7.12
C GLU A 94 -7.77 13.68 6.19
N SER A 95 -7.69 14.96 6.51
CA SER A 95 -8.24 16.03 5.68
C SER A 95 -7.61 16.04 4.29
N ARG A 96 -6.28 15.95 4.24
CA ARG A 96 -5.55 15.90 2.97
C ARG A 96 -5.91 14.63 2.19
N ALA A 97 -6.01 13.50 2.88
CA ALA A 97 -6.38 12.24 2.25
C ALA A 97 -7.77 12.32 1.60
N ARG A 98 -8.72 12.96 2.28
CA ARG A 98 -10.07 13.18 1.72
C ARG A 98 -10.02 14.08 0.50
N GLN A 99 -9.24 15.14 0.55
CA GLN A 99 -9.08 16.05 -0.59
C GLN A 99 -8.53 15.30 -1.82
N ILE A 100 -7.54 14.45 -1.60
CA ILE A 100 -6.97 13.65 -2.68
C ILE A 100 -8.03 12.73 -3.29
N ALA A 101 -8.77 12.00 -2.45
CA ALA A 101 -9.81 11.08 -2.93
C ALA A 101 -10.85 11.82 -3.76
N VAL A 102 -11.33 12.94 -3.28
CA VAL A 102 -12.35 13.74 -3.97
C VAL A 102 -11.80 14.27 -5.30
N SER A 103 -10.53 14.70 -5.31
CA SER A 103 -9.93 15.23 -6.54
C SER A 103 -9.81 14.18 -7.66
N TYR A 104 -9.82 12.90 -7.29
CA TYR A 104 -9.80 11.80 -8.26
C TYR A 104 -11.16 11.15 -8.46
N GLY A 105 -12.22 11.81 -8.02
CA GLY A 105 -13.59 11.39 -8.31
C GLY A 105 -14.17 10.36 -7.34
N MET A 106 -13.52 10.12 -6.21
CA MET A 106 -14.06 9.19 -5.21
C MET A 106 -14.76 9.95 -4.09
N SER A 107 -15.88 9.38 -3.60
CA SER A 107 -16.46 9.88 -2.36
C SER A 107 -15.58 9.44 -1.19
N THR A 108 -15.69 10.14 -0.06
CA THR A 108 -14.95 9.77 1.15
C THR A 108 -15.33 8.38 1.63
N ILE A 109 -16.61 8.04 1.55
CA ILE A 109 -17.10 6.71 1.97
C ILE A 109 -16.50 5.62 1.09
N GLU A 110 -16.48 5.83 -0.22
CA GLU A 110 -15.90 4.88 -1.17
C GLU A 110 -14.40 4.69 -0.92
N ALA A 111 -13.68 5.79 -0.79
CA ALA A 111 -12.23 5.74 -0.55
C ALA A 111 -11.91 5.03 0.76
N LYS A 112 -12.69 5.30 1.81
CA LYS A 112 -12.52 4.62 3.09
C LYS A 112 -12.74 3.12 2.97
N SER A 113 -13.78 2.71 2.25
CA SER A 113 -14.09 1.30 2.04
C SER A 113 -12.96 0.59 1.31
N ILE A 114 -12.44 1.20 0.25
CA ILE A 114 -11.32 0.64 -0.53
C ILE A 114 -10.08 0.57 0.36
N GLY A 115 -9.81 1.62 1.13
CA GLY A 115 -8.66 1.64 2.04
C GLY A 115 -8.72 0.56 3.10
N GLU A 116 -9.91 0.29 3.63
CA GLU A 116 -10.11 -0.78 4.60
C GLU A 116 -9.86 -2.15 3.97
N ARG A 117 -10.28 -2.35 2.73
CA ARG A 117 -10.00 -3.59 2.00
C ARG A 117 -8.51 -3.79 1.80
N LEU A 118 -7.80 -2.73 1.43
CA LEU A 118 -6.36 -2.79 1.24
C LEU A 118 -5.65 -3.13 2.55
N ARG A 119 -6.05 -2.47 3.62
CA ARG A 119 -5.47 -2.72 4.94
C ARG A 119 -5.72 -4.15 5.40
N THR A 120 -6.94 -4.65 5.19
CA THR A 120 -7.28 -6.04 5.52
C THR A 120 -6.45 -7.02 4.70
N ALA A 121 -6.26 -6.75 3.41
CA ALA A 121 -5.43 -7.59 2.55
C ALA A 121 -3.97 -7.58 3.02
N VAL A 122 -3.46 -6.42 3.42
CA VAL A 122 -2.10 -6.33 3.97
C VAL A 122 -1.95 -7.18 5.22
N HIS A 123 -2.91 -7.12 6.13
CA HIS A 123 -2.88 -7.93 7.35
C HIS A 123 -2.91 -9.42 7.03
N SER A 124 -3.78 -9.82 6.11
CA SER A 124 -3.91 -11.21 5.69
C SER A 124 -2.60 -11.74 5.09
N VAL A 125 -1.99 -10.96 4.20
CA VAL A 125 -0.71 -11.34 3.57
C VAL A 125 0.41 -11.39 4.61
N ARG A 126 0.46 -10.41 5.50
CA ARG A 126 1.47 -10.35 6.55
C ARG A 126 1.40 -11.59 7.44
N ASP A 127 0.20 -11.99 7.83
CA ASP A 127 0.00 -13.16 8.67
C ASP A 127 0.41 -14.45 7.95
N ALA A 128 0.17 -14.53 6.65
CA ALA A 128 0.54 -15.68 5.84
C ALA A 128 2.06 -15.78 5.64
N VAL A 129 2.75 -14.63 5.59
CA VAL A 129 4.20 -14.58 5.36
C VAL A 129 4.99 -14.76 6.65
N ALA A 130 4.49 -14.22 7.78
CA ALA A 130 5.18 -14.25 9.05
C ALA A 130 5.26 -15.69 9.59
N PRO A 131 6.43 -16.14 10.08
CA PRO A 131 6.52 -17.46 10.71
C PRO A 131 5.62 -17.52 11.95
N ARG A 132 4.90 -18.63 12.10
CA ARG A 132 4.08 -18.85 13.28
C ARG A 132 4.95 -19.40 14.40
N PRO A 133 4.58 -19.16 15.67
CA PRO A 133 5.34 -19.69 16.79
C PRO A 133 5.54 -21.21 16.73
N GLU A 134 4.53 -21.97 16.33
CA GLU A 134 4.66 -23.43 16.22
C GLU A 134 5.61 -23.83 15.10
N GLN A 135 5.70 -23.06 14.04
CA GLN A 135 6.66 -23.31 12.96
C GLN A 135 8.09 -23.06 13.46
N LEU A 136 8.28 -22.02 14.25
CA LEU A 136 9.57 -21.72 14.84
C LEU A 136 10.02 -22.82 15.79
N SER A 137 9.07 -23.38 16.56
CA SER A 137 9.36 -24.51 17.46
C SER A 137 9.77 -25.76 16.68
N VAL A 138 9.07 -26.05 15.59
CA VAL A 138 9.36 -27.21 14.76
C VAL A 138 10.73 -27.09 14.09
N ALA A 139 11.11 -25.86 13.73
CA ALA A 139 12.38 -25.61 13.07
C ALA A 139 13.59 -25.90 13.95
N LYS A 140 13.40 -26.11 15.21
CA LYS A 140 14.47 -26.50 16.12
C LYS A 140 14.77 -27.97 15.97
#